data_a559014c829561a59ca244a6cd122dc2
#
_entry.id   a559014c829561a59ca244a6cd122dc2
#
_cell.length_a   1.000
_cell.length_b   1.000
_cell.length_c   1.000
_cell.angle_alpha   90.00
_cell.angle_beta   90.00
_cell.angle_gamma   90.00
#
_symmetry.space_group_name_H-M   'P 1'
#
loop_
_entity.id
_entity.type
_entity.pdbx_description
1 polymer ?
#
loop_
_entity_poly.entity_id
_entity_poly.type
_entity_poly.pdbx_seq_one_letter_code
_entity_poly.pdbx_strand_id
1 'polypeptide(L)'
;MINIRVDMGDNMKNNIAIITARGGSKRIPKKNIRDFCGKPIIAYVIEAAIKAGIYDTVMVSTDSKEIAEISKGYGAEVPFFRSEKTSNDYAATADVLMEVLEAYKQMGEEYTYMTCIYPTAPFVTAEKLKQAMEALMKDKASMVMPVTAFSYPPLRGYIMKDGHLNMKWPEYYKCRSQDLETLYHDAGQFYSYYVPDFYKAGGIITEGIVPIVADEMEVQDIDNETDWRMAELKYRFMCEKKR
;
A
#
# COMPACT_ATOMS: atom_id res chain seq x y z
N MET A 1 -17.15 11.87 -29.28
CA MET A 1 -15.71 12.21 -29.38
C MET A 1 -14.90 10.95 -29.07
N ILE A 2 -13.99 10.62 -29.93
CA ILE A 2 -13.39 9.35 -30.26
C ILE A 2 -12.68 8.73 -29.06
N ASN A 3 -13.11 7.53 -28.64
CA ASN A 3 -12.37 6.62 -27.78
C ASN A 3 -11.14 6.14 -28.55
N ILE A 4 -10.00 6.75 -28.36
CA ILE A 4 -8.72 6.17 -28.76
C ILE A 4 -8.34 5.16 -27.67
N ARG A 5 -8.88 3.94 -27.73
CA ARG A 5 -8.15 2.78 -27.26
C ARG A 5 -7.00 2.63 -28.24
N VAL A 6 -5.80 2.99 -27.79
CA VAL A 6 -4.56 2.68 -28.48
C VAL A 6 -4.53 1.15 -28.58
N ASP A 7 -4.47 0.66 -29.80
CA ASP A 7 -4.21 -0.74 -30.12
C ASP A 7 -2.80 -1.04 -29.63
N MET A 8 -2.70 -1.72 -28.50
CA MET A 8 -1.45 -1.92 -27.79
C MET A 8 -0.90 -3.30 -28.18
N GLY A 9 0.24 -3.32 -28.83
CA GLY A 9 0.87 -4.50 -29.40
C GLY A 9 1.02 -5.70 -28.44
N ASP A 10 1.32 -6.87 -28.97
CA ASP A 10 1.32 -8.21 -28.37
C ASP A 10 2.10 -8.40 -27.04
N ASN A 11 2.80 -7.38 -26.51
CA ASN A 11 3.62 -7.43 -25.30
C ASN A 11 3.10 -6.58 -24.11
N MET A 12 1.94 -5.95 -24.19
CA MET A 12 1.41 -5.19 -23.07
C MET A 12 0.58 -6.05 -22.15
N LYS A 13 1.10 -6.26 -20.94
CA LYS A 13 0.32 -6.77 -19.82
C LYS A 13 -0.49 -5.64 -19.22
N ASN A 14 -1.68 -5.96 -18.68
CA ASN A 14 -2.55 -4.92 -18.13
C ASN A 14 -2.15 -4.53 -16.71
N ASN A 15 -1.95 -5.50 -15.81
CA ASN A 15 -1.89 -5.25 -14.36
C ASN A 15 -0.72 -5.94 -13.68
N ILE A 16 0.02 -5.22 -12.83
CA ILE A 16 1.06 -5.78 -11.97
C ILE A 16 0.79 -5.45 -10.48
N ALA A 17 0.98 -6.42 -9.60
CA ALA A 17 1.10 -6.19 -8.16
C ALA A 17 2.58 -6.19 -7.76
N ILE A 18 3.04 -5.13 -7.12
CA ILE A 18 4.42 -4.93 -6.66
C ILE A 18 4.43 -4.86 -5.15
N ILE A 19 4.97 -5.89 -4.47
CA ILE A 19 5.10 -5.93 -3.02
C ILE A 19 6.52 -5.47 -2.65
N THR A 20 6.64 -4.34 -1.93
CA THR A 20 7.92 -3.69 -1.66
C THR A 20 8.54 -4.14 -0.33
N ALA A 21 9.37 -5.18 -0.33
CA ALA A 21 9.88 -5.82 0.88
C ALA A 21 11.42 -5.79 0.98
N ARG A 22 12.00 -4.73 1.57
CA ARG A 22 13.44 -4.67 1.82
C ARG A 22 13.88 -5.53 3.01
N GLY A 23 15.14 -6.00 3.01
CA GLY A 23 15.72 -6.80 4.10
C GLY A 23 16.05 -6.02 5.37
N GLY A 24 16.31 -4.71 5.25
CA GLY A 24 16.89 -3.86 6.30
C GLY A 24 15.91 -3.32 7.35
N SER A 25 15.04 -4.12 7.94
CA SER A 25 14.13 -3.69 9.00
C SER A 25 14.85 -3.51 10.33
N LYS A 26 14.97 -2.25 10.84
CA LYS A 26 15.73 -1.90 12.04
C LYS A 26 14.93 -1.97 13.34
N ARG A 27 13.68 -1.47 13.34
CA ARG A 27 12.83 -1.40 14.56
C ARG A 27 12.21 -2.74 14.93
N ILE A 28 11.88 -3.56 13.96
CA ILE A 28 11.42 -4.95 14.12
C ILE A 28 12.32 -5.82 13.22
N PRO A 29 13.23 -6.62 13.79
CA PRO A 29 14.11 -7.47 12.99
C PRO A 29 13.31 -8.41 12.08
N LYS A 30 13.72 -8.50 10.81
CA LYS A 30 13.07 -9.34 9.78
C LYS A 30 11.56 -9.10 9.63
N LYS A 31 11.07 -7.86 9.87
CA LYS A 31 9.65 -7.50 9.93
C LYS A 31 8.82 -8.16 8.82
N ASN A 32 9.29 -8.08 7.57
CA ASN A 32 8.53 -8.55 6.40
C ASN A 32 8.31 -10.06 6.33
N ILE A 33 9.11 -10.85 7.03
CA ILE A 33 9.03 -12.32 7.04
C ILE A 33 8.82 -12.90 8.45
N ARG A 34 8.63 -12.06 9.44
CA ARG A 34 8.32 -12.47 10.80
C ARG A 34 6.95 -13.16 10.85
N ASP A 35 6.83 -14.20 11.68
CA ASP A 35 5.55 -14.88 11.91
C ASP A 35 4.50 -13.91 12.45
N PHE A 36 3.36 -13.86 11.76
CA PHE A 36 2.18 -13.10 12.12
C PHE A 36 0.98 -14.03 12.09
N CYS A 37 0.47 -14.38 13.27
CA CYS A 37 -0.69 -15.28 13.40
C CYS A 37 -0.57 -16.59 12.61
N GLY A 38 0.62 -17.20 12.56
CA GLY A 38 0.86 -18.55 12.05
C GLY A 38 1.52 -18.65 10.67
N LYS A 39 1.88 -17.52 10.03
CA LYS A 39 2.70 -17.50 8.80
C LYS A 39 3.45 -16.18 8.65
N PRO A 40 4.49 -16.11 7.78
CA PRO A 40 5.18 -14.85 7.50
C PRO A 40 4.21 -13.73 7.10
N ILE A 41 4.37 -12.52 7.64
CA ILE A 41 3.41 -11.43 7.39
C ILE A 41 3.25 -11.09 5.91
N ILE A 42 4.34 -11.17 5.11
CA ILE A 42 4.30 -10.94 3.67
C ILE A 42 3.39 -11.93 2.93
N ALA A 43 3.21 -13.14 3.46
CA ALA A 43 2.37 -14.17 2.84
C ALA A 43 0.91 -13.73 2.70
N TYR A 44 0.42 -12.92 3.64
CA TYR A 44 -0.97 -12.43 3.60
C TYR A 44 -1.25 -11.60 2.37
N VAL A 45 -0.35 -10.68 2.04
CA VAL A 45 -0.52 -9.79 0.88
C VAL A 45 -0.24 -10.50 -0.44
N ILE A 46 0.71 -11.46 -0.47
CA ILE A 46 0.97 -12.28 -1.66
C ILE A 46 -0.27 -13.11 -1.99
N GLU A 47 -0.81 -13.84 -1.01
CA GLU A 47 -2.02 -14.65 -1.20
C GLU A 47 -3.24 -13.80 -1.59
N ALA A 48 -3.40 -12.61 -1.00
CA ALA A 48 -4.48 -11.70 -1.36
C ALA A 48 -4.36 -11.22 -2.81
N ALA A 49 -3.15 -10.85 -3.27
CA ALA A 49 -2.90 -10.43 -4.63
C ALA A 49 -3.15 -11.56 -5.65
N ILE A 50 -2.65 -12.78 -5.38
CA ILE A 50 -2.88 -13.95 -6.23
C ILE A 50 -4.38 -14.31 -6.27
N LYS A 51 -5.04 -14.36 -5.10
CA LYS A 51 -6.47 -14.66 -5.00
C LYS A 51 -7.34 -13.63 -5.69
N ALA A 52 -6.90 -12.39 -5.81
CA ALA A 52 -7.62 -11.36 -6.54
C ALA A 52 -7.82 -11.76 -8.03
N GLY A 53 -6.86 -12.47 -8.65
CA GLY A 53 -6.98 -12.95 -10.02
C GLY A 53 -7.12 -11.85 -11.07
N ILE A 54 -6.63 -10.64 -10.75
CA ILE A 54 -6.69 -9.45 -11.61
C ILE A 54 -5.30 -8.99 -12.07
N TYR A 55 -4.25 -9.61 -11.57
CA TYR A 55 -2.87 -9.26 -11.90
C TYR A 55 -2.27 -10.31 -12.85
N ASP A 56 -1.64 -9.86 -13.94
CA ASP A 56 -0.86 -10.71 -14.82
C ASP A 56 0.44 -11.13 -14.14
N THR A 57 0.95 -10.27 -13.26
CA THR A 57 2.17 -10.51 -12.49
C THR A 57 1.98 -10.09 -11.04
N VAL A 58 2.34 -10.97 -10.11
CA VAL A 58 2.45 -10.67 -8.67
C VAL A 58 3.91 -10.85 -8.28
N MET A 59 4.62 -9.75 -8.05
CA MET A 59 6.04 -9.78 -7.77
C MET A 59 6.40 -9.15 -6.42
N VAL A 60 7.52 -9.59 -5.86
CA VAL A 60 8.13 -8.98 -4.67
C VAL A 60 9.44 -8.32 -5.05
N SER A 61 9.52 -7.01 -4.85
CA SER A 61 10.75 -6.24 -4.98
C SER A 61 11.52 -6.29 -3.66
N THR A 62 12.67 -6.96 -3.66
CA THR A 62 13.51 -7.15 -2.47
C THR A 62 14.99 -7.19 -2.81
N ASP A 63 15.84 -6.82 -1.84
CA ASP A 63 17.30 -6.95 -1.84
C ASP A 63 17.77 -8.20 -1.07
N SER A 64 16.83 -8.93 -0.41
CA SER A 64 17.12 -10.07 0.47
C SER A 64 16.81 -11.41 -0.20
N LYS A 65 17.81 -12.29 -0.26
CA LYS A 65 17.61 -13.66 -0.75
C LYS A 65 16.60 -14.45 0.10
N GLU A 66 16.62 -14.26 1.42
CA GLU A 66 15.69 -14.92 2.34
C GLU A 66 14.23 -14.51 2.06
N ILE A 67 13.97 -13.21 1.89
CA ILE A 67 12.64 -12.71 1.52
C ILE A 67 12.22 -13.24 0.15
N ALA A 68 13.13 -13.26 -0.83
CA ALA A 68 12.85 -13.78 -2.15
C ALA A 68 12.42 -15.25 -2.14
N GLU A 69 13.14 -16.12 -1.42
CA GLU A 69 12.81 -17.55 -1.33
C GLU A 69 11.46 -17.78 -0.63
N ILE A 70 11.20 -17.07 0.48
CA ILE A 70 9.91 -17.15 1.16
C ILE A 70 8.79 -16.69 0.23
N SER A 71 8.96 -15.57 -0.46
CA SER A 71 7.95 -15.02 -1.37
C SER A 71 7.62 -15.95 -2.53
N LYS A 72 8.63 -16.57 -3.14
CA LYS A 72 8.46 -17.60 -4.17
C LYS A 72 7.70 -18.82 -3.64
N GLY A 73 7.97 -19.23 -2.40
CA GLY A 73 7.23 -20.31 -1.73
C GLY A 73 5.73 -20.04 -1.59
N TYR A 74 5.32 -18.77 -1.55
CA TYR A 74 3.92 -18.34 -1.54
C TYR A 74 3.37 -17.97 -2.92
N GLY A 75 4.14 -18.16 -3.98
CA GLY A 75 3.71 -18.00 -5.38
C GLY A 75 3.96 -16.64 -6.01
N ALA A 76 4.68 -15.75 -5.34
CA ALA A 76 5.11 -14.48 -5.95
C ALA A 76 6.37 -14.65 -6.81
N GLU A 77 6.53 -13.82 -7.83
CA GLU A 77 7.73 -13.76 -8.65
C GLU A 77 8.78 -12.83 -8.02
N VAL A 78 10.06 -13.18 -8.21
CA VAL A 78 11.21 -12.32 -7.90
C VAL A 78 12.18 -12.46 -9.05
N PRO A 79 11.94 -11.80 -10.20
CA PRO A 79 12.75 -11.97 -11.41
C PRO A 79 14.10 -11.27 -11.29
N PHE A 80 14.22 -10.26 -10.47
CA PHE A 80 15.45 -9.50 -10.20
C PHE A 80 15.47 -9.00 -8.75
N PHE A 81 16.68 -8.72 -8.25
CA PHE A 81 16.86 -8.09 -6.95
C PHE A 81 16.86 -6.56 -7.07
N ARG A 82 16.34 -5.91 -6.03
CA ARG A 82 16.36 -4.47 -5.88
C ARG A 82 17.80 -3.96 -5.79
N SER A 83 18.08 -2.82 -6.42
CA SER A 83 19.40 -2.19 -6.38
C SER A 83 19.71 -1.60 -4.98
N GLU A 84 20.99 -1.36 -4.71
CA GLU A 84 21.42 -0.65 -3.49
C GLU A 84 20.83 0.76 -3.41
N LYS A 85 20.61 1.42 -4.57
CA LYS A 85 20.05 2.76 -4.65
C LYS A 85 18.65 2.84 -4.03
N THR A 86 17.83 1.82 -4.21
CA THR A 86 16.44 1.78 -3.74
C THR A 86 16.24 0.90 -2.51
N SER A 87 17.31 0.27 -1.98
CA SER A 87 17.28 -0.60 -0.78
C SER A 87 17.67 0.13 0.51
N ASN A 88 18.13 1.38 0.43
CA ASN A 88 18.53 2.17 1.59
C ASN A 88 17.32 2.79 2.34
N ASP A 89 17.56 3.43 3.49
CA ASP A 89 16.53 4.00 4.35
C ASP A 89 15.88 5.28 3.79
N TYR A 90 16.48 5.91 2.79
CA TYR A 90 16.06 7.19 2.21
C TYR A 90 15.29 7.01 0.89
N ALA A 91 15.32 5.82 0.31
CA ALA A 91 14.62 5.54 -0.93
C ALA A 91 13.09 5.64 -0.73
N ALA A 92 12.45 6.49 -1.50
CA ALA A 92 11.01 6.60 -1.51
C ALA A 92 10.37 5.38 -2.20
N THR A 93 9.14 5.06 -1.84
CA THR A 93 8.38 3.98 -2.52
C THR A 93 8.28 4.23 -4.03
N ALA A 94 8.14 5.49 -4.44
CA ALA A 94 8.11 5.88 -5.86
C ALA A 94 9.37 5.45 -6.61
N ASP A 95 10.56 5.62 -6.01
CA ASP A 95 11.84 5.22 -6.63
C ASP A 95 11.88 3.70 -6.86
N VAL A 96 11.38 2.93 -5.90
CA VAL A 96 11.29 1.46 -6.00
C VAL A 96 10.36 1.05 -7.13
N LEU A 97 9.19 1.68 -7.24
CA LEU A 97 8.21 1.37 -8.29
C LEU A 97 8.75 1.73 -9.67
N MET A 98 9.42 2.89 -9.80
CA MET A 98 10.09 3.28 -11.05
C MET A 98 11.16 2.27 -11.46
N GLU A 99 12.00 1.82 -10.53
CA GLU A 99 13.03 0.80 -10.80
C GLU A 99 12.40 -0.51 -11.30
N VAL A 100 11.31 -0.96 -10.67
CA VAL A 100 10.62 -2.18 -11.05
C VAL A 100 10.01 -2.06 -12.45
N LEU A 101 9.30 -0.98 -12.73
CA LEU A 101 8.68 -0.77 -14.04
C LEU A 101 9.73 -0.68 -15.16
N GLU A 102 10.85 0.01 -14.90
CA GLU A 102 11.95 0.11 -15.86
C GLU A 102 12.64 -1.23 -16.09
N ALA A 103 12.83 -2.04 -15.04
CA ALA A 103 13.40 -3.38 -15.19
C ALA A 103 12.52 -4.29 -16.06
N TYR A 104 11.19 -4.27 -15.86
CA TYR A 104 10.27 -5.01 -16.71
C TYR A 104 10.27 -4.50 -18.16
N LYS A 105 10.32 -3.18 -18.35
CA LYS A 105 10.42 -2.59 -19.69
C LYS A 105 11.69 -3.05 -20.44
N GLN A 106 12.83 -3.17 -19.74
CA GLN A 106 14.07 -3.73 -20.31
C GLN A 106 13.93 -5.22 -20.65
N MET A 107 13.02 -5.93 -19.98
CA MET A 107 12.67 -7.33 -20.32
C MET A 107 11.62 -7.42 -21.43
N GLY A 108 11.15 -6.29 -21.96
CA GLY A 108 10.14 -6.23 -23.02
C GLY A 108 8.70 -6.31 -22.50
N GLU A 109 8.46 -6.07 -21.21
CA GLU A 109 7.13 -6.11 -20.59
C GLU A 109 6.75 -4.72 -20.08
N GLU A 110 5.58 -4.23 -20.46
CA GLU A 110 5.02 -2.96 -19.99
C GLU A 110 3.64 -3.18 -19.36
N TYR A 111 3.28 -2.39 -18.35
CA TYR A 111 2.02 -2.49 -17.64
C TYR A 111 1.23 -1.19 -17.73
N THR A 112 -0.10 -1.32 -17.86
CA THR A 112 -1.02 -0.16 -17.87
C THR A 112 -1.38 0.27 -16.45
N TYR A 113 -1.56 -0.70 -15.56
CA TYR A 113 -1.92 -0.46 -14.16
C TYR A 113 -0.96 -1.20 -13.24
N MET A 114 -0.68 -0.58 -12.09
CA MET A 114 0.09 -1.24 -11.05
C MET A 114 -0.56 -1.03 -9.69
N THR A 115 -0.38 -2.01 -8.79
CA THR A 115 -0.71 -1.86 -7.37
C THR A 115 0.55 -2.09 -6.54
N CYS A 116 1.02 -1.05 -5.85
CA CYS A 116 2.01 -1.18 -4.80
C CYS A 116 1.33 -1.71 -3.55
N ILE A 117 1.84 -2.79 -2.95
CA ILE A 117 1.30 -3.36 -1.72
C ILE A 117 2.40 -3.39 -0.67
N TYR A 118 2.12 -2.85 0.52
CA TYR A 118 3.09 -2.92 1.61
C TYR A 118 3.11 -4.33 2.22
N PRO A 119 4.31 -4.90 2.43
CA PRO A 119 4.47 -6.30 2.85
C PRO A 119 3.90 -6.59 4.25
N THR A 120 3.75 -5.54 5.07
CA THR A 120 3.27 -5.62 6.45
C THR A 120 1.82 -5.18 6.61
N ALA A 121 0.99 -5.35 5.58
CA ALA A 121 -0.41 -4.97 5.55
C ALA A 121 -1.35 -6.21 5.56
N PRO A 122 -1.46 -6.97 6.68
CA PRO A 122 -2.16 -8.25 6.72
C PRO A 122 -3.68 -8.13 6.56
N PHE A 123 -4.22 -6.92 6.57
CA PHE A 123 -5.64 -6.62 6.38
C PHE A 123 -6.04 -6.39 4.91
N VAL A 124 -5.07 -6.43 3.99
CA VAL A 124 -5.34 -6.39 2.55
C VAL A 124 -6.05 -7.67 2.14
N THR A 125 -7.14 -7.54 1.39
CA THR A 125 -7.90 -8.67 0.88
C THR A 125 -8.02 -8.62 -0.63
N ALA A 126 -8.30 -9.76 -1.25
CA ALA A 126 -8.55 -9.87 -2.69
C ALA A 126 -9.69 -8.95 -3.14
N GLU A 127 -10.74 -8.83 -2.32
CA GLU A 127 -11.91 -8.01 -2.58
C GLU A 127 -11.56 -6.52 -2.61
N LYS A 128 -10.75 -6.03 -1.64
CA LYS A 128 -10.26 -4.64 -1.62
C LYS A 128 -9.41 -4.31 -2.84
N LEU A 129 -8.53 -5.23 -3.24
CA LEU A 129 -7.69 -5.05 -4.43
C LEU A 129 -8.53 -4.99 -5.72
N LYS A 130 -9.55 -5.84 -5.86
CA LYS A 130 -10.51 -5.77 -6.98
C LYS A 130 -11.26 -4.44 -6.99
N GLN A 131 -11.81 -4.04 -5.85
CA GLN A 131 -12.53 -2.78 -5.72
C GLN A 131 -11.66 -1.58 -6.12
N ALA A 132 -10.38 -1.58 -5.72
CA ALA A 132 -9.45 -0.53 -6.09
C ALA A 132 -9.19 -0.47 -7.59
N MET A 133 -8.98 -1.62 -8.22
CA MET A 133 -8.76 -1.69 -9.66
C MET A 133 -10.01 -1.27 -10.46
N GLU A 134 -11.19 -1.70 -10.02
CA GLU A 134 -12.46 -1.29 -10.63
C GLU A 134 -12.67 0.23 -10.53
N ALA A 135 -12.41 0.83 -9.35
CA ALA A 135 -12.50 2.27 -9.16
C ALA A 135 -11.49 3.02 -10.04
N LEU A 136 -10.25 2.54 -10.11
CA LEU A 136 -9.19 3.13 -10.94
C LEU A 136 -9.60 3.21 -12.42
N MET A 137 -10.16 2.12 -12.94
CA MET A 137 -10.58 2.03 -14.35
C MET A 137 -11.86 2.82 -14.62
N LYS A 138 -12.89 2.69 -13.74
CA LYS A 138 -14.20 3.30 -13.90
C LYS A 138 -14.14 4.82 -13.80
N ASP A 139 -13.47 5.32 -12.77
CA ASP A 139 -13.43 6.75 -12.45
C ASP A 139 -12.31 7.47 -13.19
N LYS A 140 -11.51 6.74 -14.01
CA LYS A 140 -10.32 7.24 -14.70
C LYS A 140 -9.38 7.97 -13.73
N ALA A 141 -9.25 7.40 -12.54
CA ALA A 141 -8.43 7.95 -11.49
C ALA A 141 -6.92 7.76 -11.82
N SER A 142 -6.11 8.70 -11.41
CA SER A 142 -4.64 8.54 -11.49
C SER A 142 -4.12 7.60 -10.40
N MET A 143 -4.83 7.55 -9.25
CA MET A 143 -4.50 6.72 -8.10
C MET A 143 -5.75 6.33 -7.31
N VAL A 144 -5.74 5.12 -6.73
CA VAL A 144 -6.71 4.69 -5.71
C VAL A 144 -5.93 4.25 -4.47
N MET A 145 -6.35 4.69 -3.29
CA MET A 145 -5.71 4.32 -2.03
C MET A 145 -6.73 4.08 -0.91
N PRO A 146 -6.47 3.13 0.01
CA PRO A 146 -7.25 3.00 1.21
C PRO A 146 -6.96 4.12 2.20
N VAL A 147 -8.03 4.67 2.76
CA VAL A 147 -7.99 5.70 3.80
C VAL A 147 -8.88 5.30 4.97
N THR A 148 -8.62 5.83 6.15
CA THR A 148 -9.52 5.70 7.29
C THR A 148 -9.72 7.05 7.96
N ALA A 149 -10.90 7.26 8.55
CA ALA A 149 -11.19 8.50 9.27
C ALA A 149 -10.36 8.59 10.56
N PHE A 150 -9.95 9.79 10.92
CA PHE A 150 -9.39 10.02 12.25
C PHE A 150 -10.44 9.77 13.32
N SER A 151 -10.17 8.90 14.28
CA SER A 151 -11.06 8.63 15.44
C SER A 151 -11.25 9.87 16.31
N TYR A 152 -10.23 10.73 16.39
CA TYR A 152 -10.25 12.01 17.07
C TYR A 152 -10.01 13.13 16.06
N PRO A 153 -10.94 14.13 15.95
CA PRO A 153 -10.81 15.19 14.96
C PRO A 153 -9.49 15.95 15.08
N PRO A 154 -8.60 15.94 14.09
CA PRO A 154 -7.31 16.66 14.14
C PRO A 154 -7.48 18.16 14.33
N LEU A 155 -8.62 18.75 13.88
CA LEU A 155 -8.93 20.16 14.04
C LEU A 155 -9.06 20.61 15.52
N ARG A 156 -9.19 19.67 16.44
CA ARG A 156 -9.13 19.92 17.91
C ARG A 156 -7.77 19.58 18.52
N GLY A 157 -6.74 19.45 17.68
CA GLY A 157 -5.38 19.14 18.10
C GLY A 157 -4.69 20.25 18.87
N TYR A 158 -3.73 19.85 19.71
CA TYR A 158 -2.90 20.75 20.50
C TYR A 158 -1.43 20.63 20.07
N ILE A 159 -0.72 21.74 20.23
CA ILE A 159 0.74 21.78 20.11
C ILE A 159 1.30 21.96 21.51
N MET A 160 2.29 21.16 21.89
CA MET A 160 3.06 21.36 23.11
C MET A 160 4.20 22.35 22.83
N LYS A 161 4.23 23.47 23.56
CA LYS A 161 5.29 24.46 23.50
C LYS A 161 5.67 24.86 24.93
N ASP A 162 6.93 24.79 25.27
CA ASP A 162 7.48 25.17 26.59
C ASP A 162 6.74 24.52 27.78
N GLY A 163 6.36 23.22 27.62
CA GLY A 163 5.62 22.46 28.62
C GLY A 163 4.14 22.77 28.74
N HIS A 164 3.60 23.64 27.88
CA HIS A 164 2.19 24.03 27.85
C HIS A 164 1.50 23.55 26.57
N LEU A 165 0.21 23.18 26.71
CA LEU A 165 -0.64 22.83 25.56
C LEU A 165 -1.33 24.07 25.01
N ASN A 166 -1.17 24.30 23.72
CA ASN A 166 -1.86 25.36 22.98
C ASN A 166 -2.69 24.73 21.87
N MET A 167 -3.96 25.08 21.73
CA MET A 167 -4.73 24.65 20.56
C MET A 167 -4.10 25.14 19.28
N LYS A 168 -3.97 24.23 18.31
CA LYS A 168 -3.43 24.58 16.99
C LYS A 168 -4.44 25.40 16.19
N TRP A 169 -5.74 25.14 16.37
CA TRP A 169 -6.86 25.81 15.69
C TRP A 169 -7.89 26.28 16.73
N PRO A 170 -7.69 27.44 17.39
CA PRO A 170 -8.55 27.93 18.47
C PRO A 170 -10.00 28.18 18.04
N GLU A 171 -10.24 28.44 16.76
CA GLU A 171 -11.57 28.66 16.17
C GLU A 171 -12.50 27.45 16.35
N TYR A 172 -11.95 26.24 16.44
CA TYR A 172 -12.74 25.02 16.65
C TYR A 172 -12.96 24.64 18.11
N TYR A 173 -12.50 25.45 19.07
CA TYR A 173 -12.59 25.13 20.50
C TYR A 173 -14.03 24.85 20.95
N LYS A 174 -15.00 25.67 20.47
CA LYS A 174 -16.41 25.56 20.83
C LYS A 174 -17.21 24.59 19.97
N CYS A 175 -16.60 24.02 18.90
CA CYS A 175 -17.29 23.10 18.03
C CYS A 175 -17.37 21.71 18.67
N ARG A 176 -18.53 21.04 18.54
CA ARG A 176 -18.66 19.62 18.91
C ARG A 176 -17.90 18.78 17.88
N SER A 177 -17.32 17.67 18.32
CA SER A 177 -16.54 16.77 17.42
C SER A 177 -17.34 16.30 16.20
N GLN A 178 -18.63 16.04 16.38
CA GLN A 178 -19.55 15.58 15.33
C GLN A 178 -19.94 16.65 14.30
N ASP A 179 -19.69 17.92 14.60
CA ASP A 179 -20.01 19.04 13.70
C ASP A 179 -18.79 19.47 12.88
N LEU A 180 -17.62 18.85 13.12
CA LEU A 180 -16.40 19.10 12.39
C LEU A 180 -16.34 18.26 11.13
N GLU A 181 -15.66 18.79 10.10
CA GLU A 181 -15.36 18.04 8.89
C GLU A 181 -14.60 16.77 9.21
N THR A 182 -15.03 15.64 8.62
CA THR A 182 -14.33 14.37 8.76
C THR A 182 -13.05 14.41 7.95
N LEU A 183 -11.91 14.30 8.63
CA LEU A 183 -10.61 14.16 7.99
C LEU A 183 -10.21 12.68 7.93
N TYR A 184 -9.52 12.33 6.86
CA TYR A 184 -9.02 10.99 6.62
C TYR A 184 -7.50 10.99 6.61
N HIS A 185 -6.91 9.84 6.91
CA HIS A 185 -5.49 9.59 6.73
C HIS A 185 -5.26 8.32 5.92
N ASP A 186 -4.09 8.22 5.33
CA ASP A 186 -3.62 7.03 4.64
C ASP A 186 -3.67 5.80 5.56
N ALA A 187 -4.22 4.70 5.05
CA ALA A 187 -4.25 3.44 5.78
C ALA A 187 -2.92 2.67 5.72
N GLY A 188 -1.96 3.09 4.88
CA GLY A 188 -0.62 2.49 4.78
C GLY A 188 -0.64 1.03 4.30
N GLN A 189 -1.53 0.68 3.37
CA GLN A 189 -1.72 -0.71 2.96
C GLN A 189 -1.32 -0.98 1.52
N PHE A 190 -1.97 -0.31 0.57
CA PHE A 190 -1.70 -0.45 -0.86
C PHE A 190 -2.10 0.80 -1.63
N TYR A 191 -1.57 0.93 -2.86
CA TYR A 191 -1.83 2.06 -3.75
C TYR A 191 -1.90 1.55 -5.17
N SER A 192 -3.04 1.73 -5.83
CA SER A 192 -3.23 1.34 -7.23
C SER A 192 -3.10 2.56 -8.13
N TYR A 193 -2.33 2.45 -9.20
CA TYR A 193 -1.97 3.56 -10.08
C TYR A 193 -2.29 3.25 -11.54
N TYR A 194 -2.67 4.28 -12.28
CA TYR A 194 -2.55 4.30 -13.72
C TYR A 194 -1.11 4.68 -14.07
N VAL A 195 -0.37 3.75 -14.68
CA VAL A 195 1.09 3.88 -14.87
C VAL A 195 1.50 5.11 -15.68
N PRO A 196 0.81 5.49 -16.78
CA PRO A 196 1.17 6.71 -17.50
C PRO A 196 1.09 7.99 -16.65
N ASP A 197 0.08 8.12 -15.78
CA ASP A 197 -0.05 9.27 -14.89
C ASP A 197 1.02 9.24 -13.78
N PHE A 198 1.36 8.05 -13.28
CA PHE A 198 2.45 7.87 -12.32
C PHE A 198 3.79 8.36 -12.90
N TYR A 199 4.13 7.98 -14.13
CA TYR A 199 5.33 8.49 -14.82
C TYR A 199 5.28 9.99 -15.03
N LYS A 200 4.15 10.50 -15.53
CA LYS A 200 3.96 11.96 -15.77
C LYS A 200 4.13 12.78 -14.49
N ALA A 201 3.69 12.25 -13.36
CA ALA A 201 3.80 12.91 -12.06
C ALA A 201 5.16 12.67 -11.35
N GLY A 202 6.12 11.98 -11.99
CA GLY A 202 7.39 11.64 -11.37
C GLY A 202 7.26 10.74 -10.13
N GLY A 203 6.21 9.91 -10.09
CA GLY A 203 5.95 8.99 -8.98
C GLY A 203 5.14 9.55 -7.81
N ILE A 204 4.81 10.84 -7.81
CA ILE A 204 4.07 11.51 -6.72
C ILE A 204 2.74 12.02 -7.25
N ILE A 205 1.67 11.27 -7.02
CA ILE A 205 0.30 11.64 -7.39
C ILE A 205 -0.31 12.48 -6.25
N THR A 206 -0.76 13.69 -6.55
CA THR A 206 -1.42 14.60 -5.60
C THR A 206 -2.86 14.94 -5.96
N GLU A 207 -3.28 14.61 -7.18
CA GLU A 207 -4.61 14.89 -7.70
C GLU A 207 -5.18 13.65 -8.42
N GLY A 208 -6.49 13.60 -8.61
CA GLY A 208 -7.13 12.44 -9.26
C GLY A 208 -7.07 11.18 -8.39
N ILE A 209 -7.09 11.35 -7.07
CA ILE A 209 -7.04 10.25 -6.09
C ILE A 209 -8.46 9.86 -5.70
N VAL A 210 -8.80 8.59 -5.86
CA VAL A 210 -10.08 8.03 -5.39
C VAL A 210 -9.82 7.22 -4.11
N PRO A 211 -10.53 7.51 -3.00
CA PRO A 211 -10.34 6.80 -1.74
C PRO A 211 -11.15 5.50 -1.68
N ILE A 212 -10.61 4.49 -1.00
CA ILE A 212 -11.38 3.38 -0.43
C ILE A 212 -11.40 3.55 1.07
N VAL A 213 -12.58 3.83 1.64
CA VAL A 213 -12.70 4.01 3.08
C VAL A 213 -12.65 2.65 3.78
N ALA A 214 -11.65 2.46 4.61
CA ALA A 214 -11.44 1.26 5.41
C ALA A 214 -11.94 1.48 6.87
N ASP A 215 -12.44 0.41 7.49
CA ASP A 215 -12.76 0.41 8.92
C ASP A 215 -11.48 0.53 9.74
N GLU A 216 -11.50 1.24 10.86
CA GLU A 216 -10.36 1.42 11.77
C GLU A 216 -9.80 0.07 12.27
N MET A 217 -10.67 -0.93 12.43
CA MET A 217 -10.26 -2.28 12.82
C MET A 217 -9.45 -3.01 11.74
N GLU A 218 -9.53 -2.57 10.50
CA GLU A 218 -8.81 -3.12 9.35
C GLU A 218 -7.57 -2.31 8.97
N VAL A 219 -7.15 -1.36 9.83
CA VAL A 219 -6.01 -0.49 9.60
C VAL A 219 -5.05 -0.54 10.78
N GLN A 220 -3.78 -0.86 10.52
CA GLN A 220 -2.71 -0.77 11.50
C GLN A 220 -1.38 -0.62 10.76
N ASP A 221 -0.77 0.54 10.90
CA ASP A 221 0.65 0.70 10.54
C ASP A 221 1.52 0.03 11.60
N ILE A 222 2.51 -0.77 11.15
CA ILE A 222 3.34 -1.59 12.02
C ILE A 222 4.76 -1.05 12.00
N ASP A 223 5.09 -0.25 13.00
CA ASP A 223 6.38 0.40 13.13
C ASP A 223 7.23 -0.07 14.31
N ASN A 224 6.57 -0.61 15.33
CA ASN A 224 7.21 -1.10 16.56
C ASN A 224 6.46 -2.34 17.10
N GLU A 225 6.96 -2.92 18.21
CA GLU A 225 6.39 -4.14 18.82
C GLU A 225 4.96 -3.94 19.35
N THR A 226 4.61 -2.73 19.79
CA THR A 226 3.25 -2.43 20.25
C THR A 226 2.27 -2.46 19.07
N ASP A 227 2.65 -1.87 17.94
CA ASP A 227 1.85 -1.89 16.71
C ASP A 227 1.68 -3.32 16.22
N TRP A 228 2.75 -4.14 16.29
CA TRP A 228 2.69 -5.56 15.92
C TRP A 228 1.64 -6.31 16.72
N ARG A 229 1.69 -6.19 18.06
CA ARG A 229 0.71 -6.82 18.94
C ARG A 229 -0.71 -6.33 18.68
N MET A 230 -0.87 -5.03 18.43
CA MET A 230 -2.18 -4.46 18.11
C MET A 230 -2.72 -5.02 16.79
N ALA A 231 -1.87 -5.13 15.77
CA ALA A 231 -2.25 -5.75 14.50
C ALA A 231 -2.69 -7.20 14.69
N GLU A 232 -1.95 -8.01 15.48
CA GLU A 232 -2.35 -9.40 15.77
C GLU A 232 -3.71 -9.47 16.48
N LEU A 233 -3.98 -8.60 17.46
CA LEU A 233 -5.26 -8.55 18.16
C LEU A 233 -6.41 -8.21 17.20
N LYS A 234 -6.26 -7.16 16.39
CA LYS A 234 -7.24 -6.78 15.36
C LYS A 234 -7.49 -7.93 14.38
N TYR A 235 -6.42 -8.58 13.91
CA TYR A 235 -6.52 -9.67 12.93
C TYR A 235 -7.27 -10.88 13.51
N ARG A 236 -6.95 -11.32 14.73
CA ARG A 236 -7.64 -12.42 15.41
C ARG A 236 -9.13 -12.12 15.62
N PHE A 237 -9.46 -10.90 16.07
CA PHE A 237 -10.83 -10.46 16.25
C PHE A 237 -11.63 -10.49 14.93
N MET A 238 -11.02 -10.08 13.83
CA MET A 238 -11.65 -10.16 12.51
C MET A 238 -11.89 -11.61 12.05
N CYS A 239 -10.95 -12.51 12.34
CA CYS A 239 -11.09 -13.92 12.01
C CYS A 239 -12.22 -14.60 12.82
N GLU A 240 -12.41 -14.21 14.08
CA GLU A 240 -13.50 -14.72 14.92
C GLU A 240 -14.89 -14.30 14.43
N LYS A 241 -15.02 -13.05 13.94
CA LYS A 241 -16.29 -12.56 13.39
C LYS A 241 -16.71 -13.23 12.06
N LYS A 242 -15.78 -13.88 11.36
CA LYS A 242 -16.04 -14.58 10.08
C LYS A 242 -16.39 -16.06 10.27
N ARG A 243 -16.36 -16.58 11.50
CA ARG A 243 -16.81 -17.93 11.88
C ARG A 243 -18.24 -17.90 12.37
#